data_bd3948a73c87486d7c4cdd3564156570
#
_entry.id   bd3948a73c87486d7c4cdd3564156570
#
_cell.length_a   1.000
_cell.length_b   1.000
_cell.length_c   1.000
_cell.angle_alpha   90.00
_cell.angle_beta   90.00
_cell.angle_gamma   90.00
#
_symmetry.space_group_name_H-M   'P 1'
#
loop_
_entity.id
_entity.type
_entity.pdbx_description
1 polymer ?
#
loop_
_entity_poly.entity_id
_entity_poly.type
_entity_poly.pdbx_seq_one_letter_code
_entity_poly.pdbx_strand_id
1 'polypeptide(L)'
;MNRSFTKYYCLFIIFIAMGEVFCEPLNVGEKAPSISLIRLENKEYFKSLELIGEKNLVLCFFSSWDKSFINTLPELIEISNDFHEHSEFILVSVREKKPLIKDFVSKKNISLQVAMDKFGKTFKKFGGNKIPLIIVINKRGFITYKLETFNAGYEIELVEHLILKLD
;
A
#
# COMPACT_ATOMS: atom_id res chain seq x y z
N MET A 1 32.89 -15.99 -47.16
CA MET A 1 33.01 -15.23 -45.91
C MET A 1 31.62 -15.05 -45.32
N ASN A 2 31.39 -15.61 -44.14
CA ASN A 2 30.11 -16.15 -43.64
C ASN A 2 28.97 -15.15 -43.37
N ARG A 3 27.93 -15.22 -44.17
CA ARG A 3 26.61 -14.55 -43.93
C ARG A 3 25.85 -15.08 -42.68
N SER A 4 26.30 -16.20 -42.09
CA SER A 4 25.65 -16.80 -40.92
C SER A 4 25.94 -16.08 -39.59
N PHE A 5 27.11 -15.48 -39.42
CA PHE A 5 27.47 -14.81 -38.16
C PHE A 5 26.69 -13.53 -37.88
N THR A 6 26.31 -12.79 -38.90
CA THR A 6 25.60 -11.52 -38.75
C THR A 6 24.16 -11.72 -38.19
N LYS A 7 23.51 -12.84 -38.52
CA LYS A 7 22.13 -13.15 -38.03
C LYS A 7 22.08 -13.41 -36.52
N TYR A 8 23.12 -14.05 -35.97
CA TYR A 8 23.18 -14.34 -34.52
C TYR A 8 23.54 -13.12 -33.69
N TYR A 9 24.31 -12.20 -34.23
CA TYR A 9 24.62 -10.92 -33.55
C TYR A 9 23.41 -10.03 -33.42
N CYS A 10 22.54 -9.95 -34.42
CA CYS A 10 21.30 -9.20 -34.33
C CYS A 10 20.31 -9.80 -33.29
N LEU A 11 20.24 -11.12 -33.20
CA LEU A 11 19.41 -11.80 -32.20
C LEU A 11 19.93 -11.61 -30.77
N PHE A 12 21.24 -11.55 -30.59
CA PHE A 12 21.87 -11.36 -29.29
C PHE A 12 21.72 -9.92 -28.77
N ILE A 13 21.75 -8.92 -29.67
CA ILE A 13 21.55 -7.51 -29.32
C ILE A 13 20.09 -7.21 -28.96
N ILE A 14 19.11 -7.90 -29.58
CA ILE A 14 17.69 -7.75 -29.23
C ILE A 14 17.41 -8.32 -27.83
N PHE A 15 18.12 -9.36 -27.39
CA PHE A 15 17.95 -9.93 -26.04
C PHE A 15 18.52 -9.05 -24.92
N ILE A 16 19.53 -8.23 -25.20
CA ILE A 16 20.11 -7.26 -24.24
C ILE A 16 19.24 -5.99 -24.10
N ALA A 17 18.38 -5.70 -25.08
CA ALA A 17 17.49 -4.53 -25.07
C ALA A 17 16.16 -4.76 -24.33
N MET A 18 15.86 -5.97 -23.85
CA MET A 18 14.83 -6.22 -22.85
C MET A 18 15.40 -5.85 -21.45
N GLY A 19 15.67 -4.56 -21.28
CA GLY A 19 15.94 -4.00 -19.97
C GLY A 19 14.79 -4.38 -19.06
N GLU A 20 15.07 -5.11 -17.99
CA GLU A 20 14.14 -5.29 -16.91
C GLU A 20 13.70 -3.90 -16.50
N VAL A 21 12.41 -3.61 -16.65
CA VAL A 21 11.80 -2.41 -16.07
C VAL A 21 11.87 -2.63 -14.55
N PHE A 22 13.00 -2.27 -13.97
CA PHE A 22 13.14 -2.14 -12.53
C PHE A 22 12.17 -1.04 -12.12
N CYS A 23 11.02 -1.44 -11.61
CA CYS A 23 10.13 -0.51 -10.97
C CYS A 23 10.82 -0.10 -9.66
N GLU A 24 11.46 1.07 -9.67
CA GLU A 24 12.05 1.61 -8.45
C GLU A 24 10.96 1.74 -7.37
N PRO A 25 11.29 1.46 -6.09
CA PRO A 25 10.35 1.61 -5.01
C PRO A 25 9.95 3.08 -4.89
N LEU A 26 8.65 3.34 -4.83
CA LEU A 26 8.11 4.69 -4.67
C LEU A 26 8.56 5.32 -3.35
N ASN A 27 8.97 6.58 -3.43
CA ASN A 27 9.49 7.37 -2.32
C ASN A 27 8.51 8.48 -1.91
N VAL A 28 8.75 9.05 -0.74
CA VAL A 28 8.07 10.27 -0.28
C VAL A 28 8.36 11.41 -1.28
N GLY A 29 7.32 12.15 -1.65
CA GLY A 29 7.36 13.22 -2.65
C GLY A 29 6.93 12.78 -4.05
N GLU A 30 6.85 11.49 -4.32
CA GLU A 30 6.41 10.98 -5.63
C GLU A 30 4.89 10.87 -5.72
N LYS A 31 4.38 10.93 -6.95
CA LYS A 31 2.96 10.74 -7.23
C LYS A 31 2.59 9.28 -7.01
N ALA A 32 1.61 9.05 -6.14
CA ALA A 32 1.10 7.70 -5.89
C ALA A 32 0.42 7.13 -7.13
N PRO A 33 0.64 5.85 -7.45
CA PRO A 33 -0.09 5.18 -8.51
C PRO A 33 -1.56 5.05 -8.13
N SER A 34 -2.45 5.14 -9.10
CA SER A 34 -3.84 4.79 -8.88
C SER A 34 -3.96 3.31 -8.51
N ILE A 35 -4.75 3.04 -7.48
CA ILE A 35 -5.03 1.68 -7.01
C ILE A 35 -6.52 1.40 -7.06
N SER A 36 -6.84 0.12 -7.31
CA SER A 36 -8.18 -0.41 -7.27
C SER A 36 -8.12 -1.77 -6.58
N LEU A 37 -8.71 -1.89 -5.41
CA LEU A 37 -8.67 -3.06 -4.55
C LEU A 37 -10.08 -3.53 -4.21
N ILE A 38 -10.30 -4.85 -4.15
CA ILE A 38 -11.60 -5.41 -3.77
C ILE A 38 -11.79 -5.23 -2.27
N ARG A 39 -12.91 -4.62 -1.87
CA ARG A 39 -13.32 -4.53 -0.47
C ARG A 39 -13.67 -5.92 0.08
N LEU A 40 -13.32 -6.15 1.33
CA LEU A 40 -13.58 -7.45 1.97
C LEU A 40 -15.07 -7.78 2.06
N GLU A 41 -15.89 -6.79 2.38
CA GLU A 41 -17.29 -6.99 2.73
C GLU A 41 -18.19 -7.23 1.50
N ASN A 42 -18.24 -6.28 0.58
CA ASN A 42 -19.30 -6.19 -0.45
C ASN A 42 -18.86 -6.54 -1.87
N LYS A 43 -17.60 -6.94 -2.09
CA LYS A 43 -17.00 -7.19 -3.42
C LYS A 43 -16.91 -5.94 -4.33
N GLU A 44 -17.21 -4.77 -3.84
CA GLU A 44 -16.99 -3.52 -4.55
C GLU A 44 -15.51 -3.16 -4.58
N TYR A 45 -15.15 -2.27 -5.49
CA TYR A 45 -13.77 -1.80 -5.58
C TYR A 45 -13.60 -0.50 -4.80
N PHE A 46 -12.64 -0.50 -3.89
CA PHE A 46 -12.04 0.74 -3.39
C PHE A 46 -11.13 1.30 -4.48
N LYS A 47 -11.28 2.58 -4.82
CA LYS A 47 -10.45 3.27 -5.81
C LYS A 47 -9.86 4.53 -5.19
N SER A 48 -8.52 4.63 -5.17
CA SER A 48 -7.84 5.79 -4.58
C SER A 48 -8.14 7.12 -5.28
N LEU A 49 -8.50 7.07 -6.56
CA LEU A 49 -8.86 8.28 -7.32
C LEU A 49 -10.11 8.99 -6.80
N GLU A 50 -11.01 8.27 -6.13
CA GLU A 50 -12.25 8.82 -5.57
C GLU A 50 -11.98 9.75 -4.36
N LEU A 51 -10.79 9.68 -3.76
CA LEU A 51 -10.40 10.51 -2.60
C LEU A 51 -9.52 11.72 -2.97
N ILE A 52 -9.03 11.76 -4.22
CA ILE A 52 -8.20 12.89 -4.66
C ILE A 52 -9.02 14.18 -4.65
N GLY A 53 -8.50 15.20 -3.98
CA GLY A 53 -9.16 16.49 -3.79
C GLY A 53 -10.00 16.57 -2.50
N GLU A 54 -10.36 15.44 -1.89
CA GLU A 54 -11.25 15.40 -0.73
C GLU A 54 -10.53 15.08 0.57
N LYS A 55 -9.92 13.90 0.64
CA LYS A 55 -9.26 13.39 1.85
C LYS A 55 -7.84 12.90 1.58
N ASN A 56 -7.02 12.90 2.62
CA ASN A 56 -5.79 12.13 2.61
C ASN A 56 -6.15 10.62 2.65
N LEU A 57 -5.30 9.78 2.09
CA LEU A 57 -5.46 8.33 2.12
C LEU A 57 -4.34 7.70 2.92
N VAL A 58 -4.68 6.97 3.97
CA VAL A 58 -3.76 6.17 4.76
C VAL A 58 -3.96 4.70 4.41
N LEU A 59 -2.98 4.11 3.73
CA LEU A 59 -2.95 2.68 3.41
C LEU A 59 -2.08 1.96 4.44
N CYS A 60 -2.65 1.00 5.14
CA CYS A 60 -1.91 0.11 6.02
C CYS A 60 -1.91 -1.31 5.46
N PHE A 61 -0.80 -1.73 4.87
CA PHE A 61 -0.62 -3.09 4.38
C PHE A 61 -0.27 -4.02 5.53
N PHE A 62 -1.01 -5.12 5.66
CA PHE A 62 -0.89 -6.04 6.78
C PHE A 62 -1.07 -7.51 6.40
N SER A 63 -0.73 -8.38 7.34
CA SER A 63 -1.16 -9.78 7.36
C SER A 63 -1.76 -10.14 8.70
N SER A 64 -2.79 -10.97 8.73
CA SER A 64 -3.56 -11.32 9.93
C SER A 64 -2.76 -12.11 10.99
N TRP A 65 -1.62 -12.65 10.62
CA TRP A 65 -0.69 -13.39 11.47
C TRP A 65 0.48 -12.55 12.00
N ASP A 66 0.64 -11.30 11.51
CA ASP A 66 1.74 -10.43 11.92
C ASP A 66 1.50 -9.84 13.30
N LYS A 67 2.36 -10.21 14.27
CA LYS A 67 2.23 -9.78 15.66
C LYS A 67 2.44 -8.27 15.83
N SER A 68 3.33 -7.68 15.04
CA SER A 68 3.60 -6.24 15.10
C SER A 68 2.34 -5.47 14.74
N PHE A 69 1.72 -5.81 13.59
CA PHE A 69 0.44 -5.22 13.19
C PHE A 69 -0.67 -5.44 14.22
N ILE A 70 -0.81 -6.68 14.75
CA ILE A 70 -1.86 -7.00 15.74
C ILE A 70 -1.75 -6.14 16.99
N ASN A 71 -0.52 -5.91 17.47
CA ASN A 71 -0.28 -5.11 18.67
C ASN A 71 -0.56 -3.62 18.48
N THR A 72 -0.34 -3.10 17.25
CA THR A 72 -0.52 -1.68 16.93
C THR A 72 -1.91 -1.34 16.37
N LEU A 73 -2.72 -2.36 16.11
CA LEU A 73 -4.07 -2.18 15.56
C LEU A 73 -4.99 -1.30 16.43
N PRO A 74 -5.00 -1.38 17.79
CA PRO A 74 -5.83 -0.51 18.61
C PRO A 74 -5.49 0.98 18.43
N GLU A 75 -4.21 1.33 18.47
CA GLU A 75 -3.74 2.72 18.27
C GLU A 75 -4.09 3.21 16.86
N LEU A 76 -3.93 2.36 15.84
CA LEU A 76 -4.27 2.72 14.46
C LEU A 76 -5.78 3.01 14.30
N ILE A 77 -6.64 2.25 14.99
CA ILE A 77 -8.09 2.49 15.00
C ILE A 77 -8.41 3.82 15.70
N GLU A 78 -7.76 4.12 16.82
CA GLU A 78 -7.92 5.38 17.55
C GLU A 78 -7.53 6.57 16.68
N ILE A 79 -6.34 6.55 16.08
CA ILE A 79 -5.88 7.58 15.14
C ILE A 79 -6.87 7.75 13.99
N SER A 80 -7.40 6.66 13.44
CA SER A 80 -8.35 6.73 12.34
C SER A 80 -9.66 7.43 12.72
N ASN A 81 -10.12 7.24 13.96
CA ASN A 81 -11.31 7.91 14.48
C ASN A 81 -11.08 9.42 14.65
N ASP A 82 -9.88 9.80 15.13
CA ASP A 82 -9.53 11.21 15.34
C ASP A 82 -9.39 11.98 14.02
N PHE A 83 -8.92 11.30 12.97
CA PHE A 83 -8.65 11.94 11.67
C PHE A 83 -9.69 11.63 10.57
N HIS A 84 -10.82 10.99 10.90
CA HIS A 84 -11.80 10.51 9.92
C HIS A 84 -12.41 11.60 9.02
N GLU A 85 -12.45 12.85 9.45
CA GLU A 85 -12.97 13.97 8.65
C GLU A 85 -12.01 14.34 7.51
N HIS A 86 -10.69 14.20 7.74
CA HIS A 86 -9.64 14.66 6.84
C HIS A 86 -8.88 13.53 6.13
N SER A 87 -9.00 12.31 6.64
CA SER A 87 -8.24 11.16 6.15
C SER A 87 -9.12 9.91 6.10
N GLU A 88 -8.94 9.12 5.04
CA GLU A 88 -9.55 7.80 4.89
C GLU A 88 -8.51 6.72 5.19
N PHE A 89 -8.81 5.82 6.13
CA PHE A 89 -7.92 4.73 6.53
C PHE A 89 -8.40 3.42 5.91
N ILE A 90 -7.52 2.77 5.16
CA ILE A 90 -7.79 1.48 4.51
C ILE A 90 -6.74 0.46 4.96
N LEU A 91 -7.19 -0.61 5.59
CA LEU A 91 -6.37 -1.78 5.86
C LEU A 91 -6.29 -2.65 4.60
N VAL A 92 -5.09 -2.96 4.13
CA VAL A 92 -4.88 -3.74 2.92
C VAL A 92 -4.25 -5.08 3.27
N SER A 93 -5.04 -6.15 3.24
CA SER A 93 -4.53 -7.51 3.45
C SER A 93 -3.71 -7.97 2.25
N VAL A 94 -2.48 -8.45 2.50
CA VAL A 94 -1.52 -8.84 1.46
C VAL A 94 -1.42 -10.35 1.35
N ARG A 95 -1.80 -10.90 0.16
CA ARG A 95 -1.67 -12.32 -0.21
C ARG A 95 -2.38 -13.32 0.70
N GLU A 96 -3.45 -12.91 1.35
CA GLU A 96 -4.23 -13.79 2.20
C GLU A 96 -5.58 -14.18 1.58
N LYS A 97 -6.13 -15.29 2.02
CA LYS A 97 -7.43 -15.79 1.57
C LYS A 97 -8.57 -15.06 2.27
N LYS A 98 -9.60 -14.70 1.54
CA LYS A 98 -10.78 -13.96 2.05
C LYS A 98 -11.38 -14.55 3.33
N PRO A 99 -11.57 -15.88 3.50
CA PRO A 99 -12.13 -16.43 4.73
C PRO A 99 -11.27 -16.15 5.98
N LEU A 100 -9.92 -16.22 5.85
CA LEU A 100 -9.00 -15.94 6.94
C LEU A 100 -9.11 -14.49 7.40
N ILE A 101 -9.17 -13.55 6.43
CA ILE A 101 -9.29 -12.13 6.76
C ILE A 101 -10.65 -11.81 7.37
N LYS A 102 -11.73 -12.41 6.89
CA LYS A 102 -13.07 -12.23 7.50
C LYS A 102 -13.10 -12.69 8.95
N ASP A 103 -12.53 -13.86 9.25
CA ASP A 103 -12.42 -14.39 10.59
C ASP A 103 -11.58 -13.48 11.50
N PHE A 104 -10.44 -13.00 11.00
CA PHE A 104 -9.57 -12.06 11.71
C PHE A 104 -10.28 -10.73 12.01
N VAL A 105 -10.93 -10.11 11.03
CA VAL A 105 -11.68 -8.86 11.18
C VAL A 105 -12.78 -9.01 12.23
N SER A 106 -13.53 -10.12 12.17
CA SER A 106 -14.59 -10.41 13.14
C SER A 106 -14.03 -10.64 14.55
N LYS A 107 -12.98 -11.45 14.71
CA LYS A 107 -12.37 -11.74 16.01
C LYS A 107 -11.74 -10.51 16.70
N LYS A 108 -11.21 -9.59 15.89
CA LYS A 108 -10.56 -8.37 16.39
C LYS A 108 -11.50 -7.16 16.45
N ASN A 109 -12.78 -7.31 16.09
CA ASN A 109 -13.77 -6.24 16.02
C ASN A 109 -13.25 -5.01 15.23
N ILE A 110 -12.65 -5.26 14.08
CA ILE A 110 -12.05 -4.19 13.26
C ILE A 110 -13.16 -3.37 12.61
N SER A 111 -13.23 -2.09 12.95
CA SER A 111 -14.18 -1.12 12.39
C SER A 111 -13.70 -0.47 11.09
N LEU A 112 -12.39 -0.51 10.84
CA LEU A 112 -11.79 0.06 9.65
C LEU A 112 -12.15 -0.71 8.39
N GLN A 113 -12.19 0.02 7.28
CA GLN A 113 -12.41 -0.58 5.96
C GLN A 113 -11.24 -1.48 5.58
N VAL A 114 -11.56 -2.70 5.14
CA VAL A 114 -10.53 -3.67 4.71
C VAL A 114 -10.66 -3.97 3.23
N ALA A 115 -9.55 -3.85 2.52
CA ALA A 115 -9.39 -4.23 1.12
C ALA A 115 -8.37 -5.36 0.96
N MET A 116 -8.39 -6.04 -0.18
CA MET A 116 -7.56 -7.21 -0.43
C MET A 116 -6.61 -7.00 -1.60
N ASP A 117 -5.31 -7.08 -1.34
CA ASP A 117 -4.26 -7.21 -2.36
C ASP A 117 -3.89 -8.69 -2.53
N LYS A 118 -4.78 -9.42 -3.17
CA LYS A 118 -4.72 -10.89 -3.32
C LYS A 118 -3.37 -11.41 -3.84
N PHE A 119 -2.71 -10.65 -4.72
CA PHE A 119 -1.46 -11.03 -5.35
C PHE A 119 -0.25 -10.24 -4.85
N GLY A 120 -0.44 -9.28 -3.93
CA GLY A 120 0.59 -8.39 -3.43
C GLY A 120 1.12 -7.42 -4.49
N LYS A 121 0.36 -7.17 -5.55
CA LYS A 121 0.79 -6.28 -6.63
C LYS A 121 0.78 -4.82 -6.21
N THR A 122 -0.23 -4.42 -5.44
CA THR A 122 -0.33 -3.06 -4.91
C THR A 122 0.75 -2.81 -3.87
N PHE A 123 0.94 -3.74 -2.94
CA PHE A 123 2.02 -3.70 -1.97
C PHE A 123 3.38 -3.51 -2.64
N LYS A 124 3.67 -4.29 -3.69
CA LYS A 124 4.92 -4.14 -4.46
C LYS A 124 5.04 -2.81 -5.19
N LYS A 125 3.95 -2.26 -5.75
CA LYS A 125 3.97 -0.93 -6.38
C LYS A 125 4.41 0.17 -5.42
N PHE A 126 4.05 0.07 -4.14
CA PHE A 126 4.52 0.99 -3.09
C PHE A 126 5.89 0.63 -2.52
N GLY A 127 6.64 -0.27 -3.17
CA GLY A 127 7.96 -0.69 -2.73
C GLY A 127 7.96 -1.53 -1.46
N GLY A 128 6.82 -2.16 -1.13
CA GLY A 128 6.69 -2.98 0.06
C GLY A 128 7.54 -4.23 0.01
N ASN A 129 8.40 -4.40 1.00
CA ASN A 129 9.25 -5.56 1.21
C ASN A 129 8.94 -6.27 2.52
N LYS A 130 8.47 -5.53 3.51
CA LYS A 130 8.10 -6.01 4.84
C LYS A 130 6.70 -5.54 5.20
N ILE A 131 6.02 -6.33 6.03
CA ILE A 131 4.73 -6.02 6.62
C ILE A 131 4.99 -5.83 8.13
N PRO A 132 4.33 -4.87 8.76
CA PRO A 132 3.39 -3.90 8.20
C PRO A 132 4.06 -2.76 7.43
N LEU A 133 3.29 -2.11 6.52
CA LEU A 133 3.73 -0.93 5.79
C LEU A 133 2.60 0.11 5.80
N ILE A 134 2.88 1.33 6.30
CA ILE A 134 1.97 2.47 6.21
C ILE A 134 2.44 3.40 5.10
N ILE A 135 1.51 3.86 4.28
CA ILE A 135 1.69 4.89 3.25
C ILE A 135 0.61 5.95 3.45
N VAL A 136 1.03 7.22 3.56
CA VAL A 136 0.11 8.35 3.52
C VAL A 136 0.21 9.04 2.16
N ILE A 137 -0.94 9.23 1.53
CA ILE A 137 -1.09 9.92 0.26
C ILE A 137 -1.96 11.14 0.52
N ASN A 138 -1.47 12.33 0.17
CA ASN A 138 -2.22 13.56 0.39
C ASN A 138 -3.36 13.75 -0.64
N LYS A 139 -4.22 14.75 -0.39
CA LYS A 139 -5.35 15.13 -1.28
C LYS A 139 -4.93 15.38 -2.73
N ARG A 140 -3.66 15.74 -3.00
CA ARG A 140 -3.11 15.97 -4.34
C ARG A 140 -2.59 14.70 -5.01
N GLY A 141 -2.63 13.56 -4.30
CA GLY A 141 -2.19 12.25 -4.80
C GLY A 141 -0.69 12.01 -4.70
N PHE A 142 0.04 12.72 -3.82
CA PHE A 142 1.46 12.50 -3.58
C PHE A 142 1.69 11.72 -2.30
N ILE A 143 2.66 10.81 -2.30
CA ILE A 143 3.12 10.09 -1.12
C ILE A 143 3.81 11.10 -0.20
N THR A 144 3.33 11.24 1.02
CA THR A 144 3.89 12.19 1.99
C THR A 144 4.54 11.51 3.19
N TYR A 145 4.20 10.24 3.43
CA TYR A 145 4.78 9.46 4.52
C TYR A 145 4.84 7.98 4.15
N LYS A 146 5.90 7.31 4.60
CA LYS A 146 6.10 5.88 4.41
C LYS A 146 6.79 5.29 5.64
N LEU A 147 6.17 4.28 6.26
CA LEU A 147 6.71 3.57 7.41
C LEU A 147 6.69 2.07 7.14
N GLU A 148 7.86 1.43 7.16
CA GLU A 148 8.03 -0.02 6.87
C GLU A 148 8.15 -0.91 8.11
N THR A 149 8.22 -0.32 9.31
CA THR A 149 8.35 -1.06 10.56
C THR A 149 7.71 -0.25 11.68
N PHE A 150 6.87 -0.88 12.47
CA PHE A 150 6.31 -0.24 13.67
C PHE A 150 7.34 -0.27 14.80
N ASN A 151 8.01 0.83 15.00
CA ASN A 151 8.84 1.07 16.17
C ASN A 151 7.99 1.74 17.26
N ALA A 152 8.43 1.68 18.52
CA ALA A 152 7.78 2.44 19.59
C ALA A 152 7.78 3.94 19.24
N GLY A 153 6.61 4.57 19.31
CA GLY A 153 6.43 5.99 18.97
C GLY A 153 6.03 6.26 17.52
N TYR A 154 5.80 5.22 16.69
CA TYR A 154 5.35 5.41 15.29
C TYR A 154 4.02 6.17 15.21
N GLU A 155 3.16 5.98 16.21
CA GLU A 155 1.86 6.65 16.35
C GLU A 155 2.04 8.15 16.45
N ILE A 156 3.05 8.63 17.18
CA ILE A 156 3.37 10.06 17.33
C ILE A 156 3.80 10.62 15.96
N GLU A 157 4.71 9.95 15.28
CA GLU A 157 5.18 10.39 13.95
C GLU A 157 4.02 10.43 12.93
N LEU A 158 3.14 9.42 12.94
CA LEU A 158 1.99 9.37 12.04
C LEU A 158 1.01 10.52 12.34
N VAL A 159 0.69 10.75 13.62
CA VAL A 159 -0.21 11.83 14.06
C VAL A 159 0.35 13.19 13.71
N GLU A 160 1.62 13.48 14.03
CA GLU A 160 2.30 14.73 13.67
C GLU A 160 2.24 14.96 12.15
N HIS A 161 2.49 13.90 11.38
CA HIS A 161 2.43 13.97 9.92
C HIS A 161 1.02 14.29 9.41
N LEU A 162 -0.02 13.68 9.98
CA LEU A 162 -1.40 13.93 9.61
C LEU A 162 -1.84 15.35 9.97
N ILE A 163 -1.44 15.87 11.13
CA ILE A 163 -1.71 17.26 11.55
C ILE A 163 -1.08 18.26 10.58
N LEU A 164 0.18 18.06 10.19
CA LEU A 164 0.91 18.96 9.27
C LEU A 164 0.33 18.96 7.84
N LYS A 165 -0.57 18.06 7.51
CA LYS A 165 -1.17 17.90 6.18
C LYS A 165 -2.69 18.10 6.14
N LEU A 166 -3.25 18.76 7.18
CA LEU A 166 -4.67 19.10 7.21
C LEU A 166 -5.05 20.22 6.22
N ASP A 167 -4.05 20.99 5.73
CA ASP A 167 -4.22 22.13 4.81
C ASP A 167 -4.32 21.67 3.34
#